data_aa197365612ed1f792e2ae9ae54bd1f1
#
_entry.id   aa197365612ed1f792e2ae9ae54bd1f1
#
_cell.length_a   1.000
_cell.length_b   1.000
_cell.length_c   1.000
_cell.angle_alpha   90.00
_cell.angle_beta   90.00
_cell.angle_gamma   90.00
#
_symmetry.space_group_name_H-M   'P 1'
#
loop_
_entity.id
_entity.type
_entity.pdbx_description
1 polymer ?
#
loop_
_entity_poly.entity_id
_entity_poly.type
_entity_poly.pdbx_seq_one_letter_code
_entity_poly.pdbx_strand_id
1 'polypeptide(L)'
;MLGVAARRDDRLQALKQEAPDRVEVETIDVTAEDAPVRLRSLIDRLGGMDLFFYATGIGKQNRTLTPDIELDTVNTNGMGFTRMIGEAYRYFAERGEGHIAAITSIAGTKGLGPAPSYSATKAMQNVYLQALEQQANARCLKIRFTDIRPGFVDTDLLKGDFHYPMMLKPEKVARQIVKEINSKRHIKVIDWRYTILTALWRRIPRPIWRHLKL
;
A
#
# COMPACT_ATOMS: atom_id res chain seq x y z
N MET A 1 -9.82 19.35 2.92
CA MET A 1 -9.77 18.99 1.49
C MET A 1 -9.27 17.57 1.34
N LEU A 2 -9.74 16.82 0.35
CA LEU A 2 -9.30 15.47 0.01
C LEU A 2 -8.77 15.47 -1.43
N GLY A 3 -7.51 15.10 -1.64
CA GLY A 3 -6.94 14.81 -2.94
C GLY A 3 -7.05 13.32 -3.23
N VAL A 4 -7.57 12.95 -4.40
CA VAL A 4 -7.69 11.56 -4.84
C VAL A 4 -7.01 11.38 -6.19
N ALA A 5 -6.11 10.39 -6.26
CA ALA A 5 -5.40 10.08 -7.48
C ALA A 5 -5.58 8.61 -7.87
N ALA A 6 -5.86 8.36 -9.14
CA ALA A 6 -5.99 7.02 -9.72
C ALA A 6 -5.83 7.08 -11.24
N ARG A 7 -5.79 5.91 -11.89
CA ARG A 7 -5.70 5.82 -13.36
C ARG A 7 -7.04 6.02 -14.08
N ARG A 8 -8.16 5.76 -13.42
CA ARG A 8 -9.51 5.80 -14.01
C ARG A 8 -10.16 7.15 -13.76
N ASP A 9 -10.09 8.01 -14.76
CA ASP A 9 -10.63 9.37 -14.67
C ASP A 9 -12.15 9.39 -14.45
N ASP A 10 -12.88 8.52 -15.12
CA ASP A 10 -14.33 8.37 -14.97
C ASP A 10 -14.75 8.20 -13.50
N ARG A 11 -14.03 7.34 -12.76
CA ARG A 11 -14.29 7.10 -11.33
C ARG A 11 -13.85 8.26 -10.44
N LEU A 12 -12.78 8.95 -10.81
CA LEU A 12 -12.32 10.14 -10.11
C LEU A 12 -13.36 11.26 -10.23
N GLN A 13 -13.86 11.51 -11.43
CA GLN A 13 -14.88 12.52 -11.68
C GLN A 13 -16.21 12.19 -10.97
N ALA A 14 -16.63 10.92 -10.97
CA ALA A 14 -17.81 10.50 -10.21
C ALA A 14 -17.65 10.79 -8.71
N LEU A 15 -16.48 10.49 -8.14
CA LEU A 15 -16.20 10.79 -6.72
C LEU A 15 -16.17 12.30 -6.45
N LYS A 16 -15.61 13.10 -7.37
CA LYS A 16 -15.59 14.56 -7.24
C LYS A 16 -17.01 15.14 -7.26
N GLN A 17 -17.91 14.58 -8.07
CA GLN A 17 -19.31 15.01 -8.12
C GLN A 17 -20.08 14.79 -6.81
N GLU A 18 -19.70 13.80 -5.99
CA GLU A 18 -20.30 13.57 -4.67
C GLU A 18 -19.98 14.69 -3.66
N ALA A 19 -18.82 15.37 -3.81
CA ALA A 19 -18.39 16.43 -2.90
C ALA A 19 -17.47 17.43 -3.61
N PRO A 20 -17.98 18.23 -4.58
CA PRO A 20 -17.15 19.04 -5.49
C PRO A 20 -16.28 20.08 -4.78
N ASP A 21 -16.77 20.64 -3.68
CA ASP A 21 -16.04 21.66 -2.90
C ASP A 21 -15.00 21.07 -1.92
N ARG A 22 -14.95 19.73 -1.80
CA ARG A 22 -14.10 19.04 -0.81
C ARG A 22 -13.12 18.04 -1.42
N VAL A 23 -13.31 17.70 -2.70
CA VAL A 23 -12.53 16.68 -3.39
C VAL A 23 -11.83 17.28 -4.62
N GLU A 24 -10.52 17.19 -4.64
CA GLU A 24 -9.69 17.42 -5.83
C GLU A 24 -9.19 16.09 -6.38
N VAL A 25 -9.11 15.99 -7.70
CA VAL A 25 -8.72 14.75 -8.38
C VAL A 25 -7.56 14.97 -9.36
N GLU A 26 -6.77 13.93 -9.53
CA GLU A 26 -5.68 13.90 -10.51
C GLU A 26 -5.55 12.49 -11.10
N THR A 27 -5.48 12.39 -12.43
CA THR A 27 -5.21 11.10 -13.08
C THR A 27 -3.72 10.79 -12.99
N ILE A 28 -3.36 9.79 -12.16
CA ILE A 28 -1.97 9.37 -11.97
C ILE A 28 -1.85 7.86 -12.22
N ASP A 29 -0.96 7.50 -13.16
CA ASP A 29 -0.41 6.16 -13.24
C ASP A 29 0.92 6.13 -12.47
N VAL A 30 0.97 5.37 -11.38
CA VAL A 30 2.17 5.29 -10.52
C VAL A 30 3.39 4.70 -11.26
N THR A 31 3.19 4.02 -12.39
CA THR A 31 4.26 3.46 -13.21
C THR A 31 4.87 4.49 -14.15
N ALA A 32 4.18 5.59 -14.44
CA ALA A 32 4.65 6.66 -15.29
C ALA A 32 5.76 7.48 -14.62
N GLU A 33 6.69 8.00 -15.41
CA GLU A 33 7.82 8.80 -14.90
C GLU A 33 7.37 10.14 -14.33
N ASP A 34 6.30 10.72 -14.85
CA ASP A 34 5.73 11.99 -14.42
C ASP A 34 4.83 11.90 -13.18
N ALA A 35 4.58 10.68 -12.65
CA ALA A 35 3.71 10.47 -11.49
C ALA A 35 4.07 11.32 -10.27
N PRO A 36 5.36 11.50 -9.88
CA PRO A 36 5.73 12.38 -8.78
C PRO A 36 5.40 13.85 -9.05
N VAL A 37 5.57 14.31 -10.27
CA VAL A 37 5.26 15.70 -10.68
C VAL A 37 3.75 15.94 -10.58
N ARG A 38 2.94 15.01 -11.06
CA ARG A 38 1.47 15.08 -10.95
C ARG A 38 1.01 15.06 -9.50
N LEU A 39 1.64 14.24 -8.64
CA LEU A 39 1.35 14.26 -7.20
C LEU A 39 1.65 15.63 -6.59
N ARG A 40 2.80 16.24 -6.91
CA ARG A 40 3.15 17.57 -6.42
C ARG A 40 2.14 18.62 -6.88
N SER A 41 1.73 18.60 -8.14
CA SER A 41 0.69 19.48 -8.68
C SER A 41 -0.65 19.33 -7.95
N LEU A 42 -1.06 18.11 -7.61
CA LEU A 42 -2.27 17.89 -6.81
C LEU A 42 -2.13 18.48 -5.40
N ILE A 43 -0.98 18.28 -4.76
CA ILE A 43 -0.70 18.85 -3.43
C ILE A 43 -0.78 20.39 -3.47
N ASP A 44 -0.23 21.02 -4.50
CA ASP A 44 -0.24 22.47 -4.66
C ASP A 44 -1.68 23.00 -4.82
N ARG A 45 -2.53 22.33 -5.61
CA ARG A 45 -3.95 22.68 -5.74
C ARG A 45 -4.75 22.52 -4.44
N LEU A 46 -4.33 21.61 -3.56
CA LEU A 46 -4.95 21.41 -2.25
C LEU A 46 -4.48 22.46 -1.21
N GLY A 47 -3.48 23.27 -1.51
CA GLY A 47 -2.85 24.17 -0.57
C GLY A 47 -1.94 23.48 0.44
N GLY A 48 -1.56 22.23 0.17
CA GLY A 48 -0.68 21.41 1.00
C GLY A 48 -1.25 20.03 1.34
N MET A 49 -0.44 19.22 2.04
CA MET A 49 -0.80 17.86 2.43
C MET A 49 -0.28 17.56 3.86
N ASP A 50 -1.13 16.98 4.70
CA ASP A 50 -0.78 16.53 6.05
C ASP A 50 -0.71 15.00 6.15
N LEU A 51 -1.46 14.30 5.29
CA LEU A 51 -1.50 12.85 5.20
C LEU A 51 -1.38 12.41 3.75
N PHE A 52 -0.41 11.54 3.46
CA PHE A 52 -0.35 10.77 2.23
C PHE A 52 -0.77 9.33 2.50
N PHE A 53 -1.86 8.88 1.87
CA PHE A 53 -2.34 7.52 2.00
C PHE A 53 -2.19 6.77 0.68
N TYR A 54 -1.29 5.79 0.64
CA TYR A 54 -1.02 4.97 -0.54
C TYR A 54 -1.82 3.67 -0.49
N ALA A 55 -2.75 3.50 -1.43
CA ALA A 55 -3.61 2.33 -1.54
C ALA A 55 -3.43 1.55 -2.85
N THR A 56 -2.52 1.99 -3.74
CA THR A 56 -2.31 1.35 -5.04
C THR A 56 -1.54 0.04 -4.90
N GLY A 57 -1.99 -0.97 -5.62
CA GLY A 57 -1.31 -2.24 -5.74
C GLY A 57 -2.06 -3.20 -6.65
N ILE A 58 -1.31 -4.09 -7.27
CA ILE A 58 -1.83 -5.22 -8.06
C ILE A 58 -1.27 -6.52 -7.53
N GLY A 59 -1.93 -7.64 -7.83
CA GLY A 59 -1.46 -8.97 -7.49
C GLY A 59 -2.33 -10.03 -8.14
N LYS A 60 -1.67 -11.05 -8.66
CA LYS A 60 -2.30 -12.27 -9.18
C LYS A 60 -1.51 -13.47 -8.70
N GLN A 61 -2.17 -14.61 -8.57
CA GLN A 61 -1.45 -15.88 -8.49
C GLN A 61 -0.75 -16.14 -9.84
N ASN A 62 0.50 -16.60 -9.77
CA ASN A 62 1.32 -16.85 -10.94
C ASN A 62 2.22 -18.07 -10.72
N ARG A 63 1.60 -19.25 -10.66
CA ARG A 63 2.30 -20.51 -10.42
C ARG A 63 3.19 -20.96 -11.59
N THR A 64 2.93 -20.42 -12.78
CA THR A 64 3.69 -20.69 -14.01
C THR A 64 4.76 -19.67 -14.32
N LEU A 65 4.91 -18.63 -13.47
CA LEU A 65 5.86 -17.53 -13.64
C LEU A 65 5.73 -16.81 -15.00
N THR A 66 4.50 -16.54 -15.42
CA THR A 66 4.23 -15.73 -16.63
C THR A 66 4.94 -14.39 -16.48
N PRO A 67 5.88 -14.02 -17.38
CA PRO A 67 6.74 -12.86 -17.21
C PRO A 67 5.99 -11.53 -17.01
N ASP A 68 4.96 -11.28 -17.80
CA ASP A 68 4.19 -10.03 -17.73
C ASP A 68 3.55 -9.83 -16.36
N ILE A 69 3.00 -10.90 -15.75
CA ILE A 69 2.40 -10.82 -14.40
C ILE A 69 3.46 -10.47 -13.35
N GLU A 70 4.64 -11.08 -13.44
CA GLU A 70 5.76 -10.80 -12.52
C GLU A 70 6.24 -9.36 -12.68
N LEU A 71 6.54 -8.96 -13.91
CA LEU A 71 7.10 -7.63 -14.22
C LEU A 71 6.10 -6.50 -13.94
N ASP A 72 4.83 -6.65 -14.31
CA ASP A 72 3.78 -5.67 -14.00
C ASP A 72 3.62 -5.49 -12.48
N THR A 73 3.67 -6.61 -11.74
CA THR A 73 3.60 -6.58 -10.28
C THR A 73 4.78 -5.83 -9.67
N VAL A 74 6.01 -6.09 -10.15
CA VAL A 74 7.21 -5.39 -9.68
C VAL A 74 7.17 -3.91 -10.07
N ASN A 75 6.78 -3.59 -11.29
CA ASN A 75 6.68 -2.21 -11.76
C ASN A 75 5.67 -1.40 -10.93
N THR A 76 4.47 -1.94 -10.73
CA THR A 76 3.42 -1.23 -9.97
C THR A 76 3.72 -1.18 -8.47
N ASN A 77 3.96 -2.35 -7.85
CA ASN A 77 4.10 -2.46 -6.40
C ASN A 77 5.49 -2.09 -5.89
N GLY A 78 6.53 -2.22 -6.71
CA GLY A 78 7.91 -1.87 -6.39
C GLY A 78 8.24 -0.44 -6.84
N MET A 79 8.42 -0.24 -8.14
CA MET A 79 8.85 1.05 -8.70
C MET A 79 7.83 2.15 -8.45
N GLY A 80 6.54 1.92 -8.78
CA GLY A 80 5.47 2.87 -8.55
C GLY A 80 5.32 3.26 -7.08
N PHE A 81 5.40 2.27 -6.18
CA PHE A 81 5.40 2.52 -4.74
C PHE A 81 6.58 3.42 -4.32
N THR A 82 7.79 3.10 -4.77
CA THR A 82 9.00 3.85 -4.44
C THR A 82 8.92 5.29 -4.93
N ARG A 83 8.42 5.52 -6.17
CA ARG A 83 8.22 6.86 -6.72
C ARG A 83 7.28 7.70 -5.85
N MET A 84 6.10 7.17 -5.54
CA MET A 84 5.04 7.92 -4.87
C MET A 84 5.34 8.14 -3.39
N ILE A 85 5.79 7.11 -2.67
CA ILE A 85 6.20 7.23 -1.26
C ILE A 85 7.43 8.12 -1.13
N GLY A 86 8.40 8.00 -2.07
CA GLY A 86 9.59 8.84 -2.09
C GLY A 86 9.27 10.32 -2.30
N GLU A 87 8.30 10.65 -3.19
CA GLU A 87 7.86 12.03 -3.37
C GLU A 87 7.14 12.57 -2.15
N ALA A 88 6.21 11.80 -1.58
CA ALA A 88 5.53 12.19 -0.34
C ALA A 88 6.52 12.41 0.83
N TYR A 89 7.54 11.55 0.92
CA TYR A 89 8.59 11.70 1.93
C TYR A 89 9.40 12.99 1.73
N ARG A 90 9.82 13.31 0.49
CA ARG A 90 10.54 14.57 0.18
C ARG A 90 9.70 15.78 0.55
N TYR A 91 8.43 15.78 0.15
CA TYR A 91 7.49 16.85 0.51
C TYR A 91 7.40 17.07 2.02
N PHE A 92 7.21 16.00 2.80
CA PHE A 92 7.15 16.11 4.26
C PHE A 92 8.50 16.44 4.90
N ALA A 93 9.61 16.01 4.29
CA ALA A 93 10.95 16.36 4.76
C ALA A 93 11.26 17.87 4.58
N GLU A 94 10.74 18.49 3.52
CA GLU A 94 10.80 19.94 3.29
C GLU A 94 9.99 20.71 4.34
N ARG A 95 8.82 20.16 4.75
CA ARG A 95 7.96 20.75 5.78
C ARG A 95 8.42 20.49 7.22
N GLY A 96 9.25 19.48 7.43
CA GLY A 96 9.67 19.01 8.74
C GLY A 96 8.69 18.05 9.42
N GLU A 97 7.45 17.90 8.92
CA GLU A 97 6.42 17.05 9.50
C GLU A 97 5.42 16.52 8.47
N GLY A 98 4.73 15.42 8.83
CA GLY A 98 3.68 14.81 8.02
C GLY A 98 3.35 13.39 8.44
N HIS A 99 2.46 12.73 7.67
CA HIS A 99 2.07 11.36 7.91
C HIS A 99 2.00 10.57 6.60
N ILE A 100 2.74 9.48 6.51
CA ILE A 100 2.70 8.52 5.40
C ILE A 100 2.02 7.24 5.88
N ALA A 101 0.89 6.90 5.28
CA ALA A 101 0.21 5.65 5.50
C ALA A 101 0.16 4.83 4.22
N ALA A 102 0.34 3.52 4.30
CA ALA A 102 0.29 2.66 3.12
C ALA A 102 -0.37 1.31 3.40
N ILE A 103 -1.12 0.81 2.41
CA ILE A 103 -1.63 -0.55 2.40
C ILE A 103 -0.56 -1.46 1.81
N THR A 104 0.08 -2.23 2.67
CA THR A 104 0.99 -3.30 2.26
C THR A 104 0.26 -4.65 2.22
N SER A 105 0.67 -5.67 2.94
CA SER A 105 -0.05 -6.95 3.07
C SER A 105 0.59 -7.86 4.12
N ILE A 106 -0.19 -8.80 4.65
CA ILE A 106 0.36 -9.97 5.34
C ILE A 106 1.25 -10.83 4.44
N ALA A 107 1.05 -10.79 3.13
CA ALA A 107 1.85 -11.51 2.13
C ALA A 107 3.33 -11.11 2.15
N GLY A 108 3.66 -9.90 2.64
CA GLY A 108 5.03 -9.47 2.86
C GLY A 108 5.74 -10.12 4.05
N THR A 109 5.08 -11.04 4.78
CA THR A 109 5.68 -11.73 5.94
C THR A 109 6.64 -12.85 5.52
N LYS A 110 6.32 -13.57 4.46
CA LYS A 110 7.09 -14.70 3.90
C LYS A 110 6.90 -14.77 2.38
N GLY A 111 7.87 -15.36 1.68
CA GLY A 111 7.72 -15.67 0.26
C GLY A 111 6.59 -16.69 0.05
N LEU A 112 5.65 -16.39 -0.84
CA LEU A 112 4.51 -17.23 -1.17
C LEU A 112 4.66 -17.80 -2.56
N GLY A 113 4.81 -19.13 -2.68
CA GLY A 113 4.98 -19.81 -3.97
C GLY A 113 3.90 -19.52 -5.01
N PRO A 114 2.61 -19.42 -4.64
CA PRO A 114 1.54 -19.06 -5.58
C PRO A 114 1.64 -17.64 -6.16
N ALA A 115 2.35 -16.70 -5.51
CA ALA A 115 2.44 -15.31 -5.94
C ALA A 115 3.82 -14.71 -5.58
N PRO A 116 4.89 -15.11 -6.29
CA PRO A 116 6.27 -14.75 -5.93
C PRO A 116 6.52 -13.24 -5.94
N SER A 117 6.28 -12.55 -7.06
CA SER A 117 6.47 -11.11 -7.19
C SER A 117 5.60 -10.32 -6.22
N TYR A 118 4.35 -10.74 -6.02
CA TYR A 118 3.46 -10.08 -5.07
C TYR A 118 4.01 -10.13 -3.64
N SER A 119 4.36 -11.32 -3.15
CA SER A 119 4.91 -11.45 -1.79
C SER A 119 6.25 -10.74 -1.62
N ALA A 120 7.10 -10.79 -2.64
CA ALA A 120 8.38 -10.09 -2.66
C ALA A 120 8.20 -8.56 -2.62
N THR A 121 7.32 -8.01 -3.46
CA THR A 121 7.05 -6.57 -3.48
C THR A 121 6.38 -6.08 -2.19
N LYS A 122 5.50 -6.87 -1.58
CA LYS A 122 4.89 -6.52 -0.27
C LYS A 122 5.91 -6.56 0.86
N ALA A 123 6.89 -7.48 0.83
CA ALA A 123 8.01 -7.48 1.76
C ALA A 123 8.92 -6.25 1.56
N MET A 124 9.24 -5.92 0.30
CA MET A 124 9.98 -4.70 -0.06
C MET A 124 9.29 -3.45 0.50
N GLN A 125 7.97 -3.30 0.31
CA GLN A 125 7.20 -2.16 0.81
C GLN A 125 7.31 -2.03 2.35
N ASN A 126 7.19 -3.15 3.09
CA ASN A 126 7.35 -3.17 4.54
C ASN A 126 8.74 -2.67 4.99
N VAL A 127 9.80 -3.16 4.32
CA VAL A 127 11.18 -2.78 4.64
C VAL A 127 11.47 -1.34 4.24
N TYR A 128 10.94 -0.91 3.09
CA TYR A 128 11.13 0.46 2.61
C TYR A 128 10.51 1.50 3.56
N LEU A 129 9.27 1.28 4.03
CA LEU A 129 8.64 2.15 5.03
C LEU A 129 9.44 2.21 6.33
N GLN A 130 9.93 1.06 6.82
CA GLN A 130 10.78 0.99 8.01
C GLN A 130 12.09 1.78 7.84
N ALA A 131 12.72 1.69 6.67
CA ALA A 131 13.96 2.42 6.37
C ALA A 131 13.73 3.94 6.32
N LEU A 132 12.61 4.38 5.71
CA LEU A 132 12.25 5.80 5.68
C LEU A 132 11.92 6.35 7.07
N GLU A 133 11.26 5.56 7.92
CA GLU A 133 11.01 5.93 9.32
C GLU A 133 12.33 6.11 10.10
N GLN A 134 13.27 5.18 9.92
CA GLN A 134 14.61 5.29 10.52
C GLN A 134 15.32 6.55 10.03
N GLN A 135 15.29 6.83 8.72
CA GLN A 135 15.89 8.02 8.13
C GLN A 135 15.25 9.31 8.65
N ALA A 136 13.91 9.36 8.77
CA ALA A 136 13.20 10.50 9.32
C ALA A 136 13.61 10.78 10.77
N ASN A 137 13.69 9.75 11.60
CA ASN A 137 14.14 9.87 12.99
C ASN A 137 15.58 10.34 13.09
N ALA A 138 16.50 9.82 12.28
CA ALA A 138 17.91 10.25 12.25
C ALA A 138 18.06 11.72 11.84
N ARG A 139 17.13 12.25 11.06
CA ARG A 139 17.07 13.66 10.62
C ARG A 139 16.21 14.54 11.53
N CYS A 140 15.72 14.03 12.66
CA CYS A 140 14.82 14.72 13.58
C CYS A 140 13.54 15.26 12.93
N LEU A 141 13.05 14.61 11.86
CA LEU A 141 11.81 14.97 11.17
C LEU A 141 10.61 14.39 11.91
N LYS A 142 9.51 15.15 12.02
CA LYS A 142 8.28 14.72 12.66
C LYS A 142 7.36 13.97 11.68
N ILE A 143 7.90 13.11 10.85
CA ILE A 143 7.13 12.30 9.88
C ILE A 143 6.68 11.00 10.57
N ARG A 144 5.37 10.74 10.54
CA ARG A 144 4.77 9.50 11.05
C ARG A 144 4.57 8.51 9.92
N PHE A 145 4.64 7.23 10.27
CA PHE A 145 4.41 6.13 9.32
C PHE A 145 3.35 5.18 9.86
N THR A 146 2.45 4.72 8.97
CA THR A 146 1.44 3.70 9.28
C THR A 146 1.44 2.64 8.19
N ASP A 147 1.97 1.47 8.51
CA ASP A 147 2.01 0.28 7.65
C ASP A 147 0.80 -0.61 7.95
N ILE A 148 -0.16 -0.63 7.03
CA ILE A 148 -1.41 -1.38 7.14
C ILE A 148 -1.28 -2.67 6.37
N ARG A 149 -1.42 -3.80 7.07
CA ARG A 149 -1.24 -5.16 6.53
C ARG A 149 -2.53 -5.95 6.56
N PRO A 150 -3.43 -5.79 5.58
CA PRO A 150 -4.61 -6.63 5.49
C PRO A 150 -4.26 -8.07 5.09
N GLY A 151 -5.17 -8.98 5.48
CA GLY A 151 -5.26 -10.30 4.87
C GLY A 151 -6.06 -10.28 3.58
N PHE A 152 -6.83 -11.33 3.30
CA PHE A 152 -7.67 -11.39 2.12
C PHE A 152 -8.91 -10.49 2.28
N VAL A 153 -9.06 -9.53 1.39
CA VAL A 153 -10.19 -8.59 1.36
C VAL A 153 -10.99 -8.83 0.08
N ASP A 154 -12.29 -8.93 0.18
CA ASP A 154 -13.20 -9.17 -0.94
C ASP A 154 -13.25 -7.95 -1.88
N THR A 155 -12.32 -7.91 -2.80
CA THR A 155 -12.14 -6.84 -3.79
C THR A 155 -11.84 -7.43 -5.16
N ASP A 156 -11.88 -6.59 -6.19
CA ASP A 156 -11.53 -7.00 -7.56
C ASP A 156 -10.13 -7.63 -7.67
N LEU A 157 -9.23 -7.34 -6.73
CA LEU A 157 -7.88 -7.90 -6.67
C LEU A 157 -7.88 -9.42 -6.48
N LEU A 158 -8.87 -9.95 -5.77
CA LEU A 158 -8.99 -11.38 -5.44
C LEU A 158 -10.08 -12.10 -6.23
N LYS A 159 -10.73 -11.42 -7.18
CA LYS A 159 -11.73 -12.07 -8.07
C LYS A 159 -11.04 -13.08 -8.97
N GLY A 160 -11.55 -14.32 -9.00
CA GLY A 160 -11.05 -15.44 -9.80
C GLY A 160 -11.49 -16.77 -9.20
N ASP A 161 -10.95 -17.87 -9.73
CA ASP A 161 -11.36 -19.23 -9.38
C ASP A 161 -10.83 -19.75 -8.04
N PHE A 162 -10.07 -18.91 -7.29
CA PHE A 162 -9.48 -19.32 -6.03
C PHE A 162 -10.35 -18.95 -4.85
N HIS A 163 -10.60 -19.93 -3.99
CA HIS A 163 -11.27 -19.70 -2.72
C HIS A 163 -10.24 -19.29 -1.64
N TYR A 164 -10.35 -18.05 -1.15
CA TYR A 164 -9.47 -17.54 -0.09
C TYR A 164 -10.11 -17.72 1.28
N PRO A 165 -9.37 -18.22 2.28
CA PRO A 165 -9.90 -18.36 3.63
C PRO A 165 -10.04 -17.02 4.32
N MET A 166 -10.98 -16.93 5.27
CA MET A 166 -11.14 -15.78 6.18
C MET A 166 -11.30 -14.42 5.47
N MET A 167 -12.01 -14.38 4.35
CA MET A 167 -12.28 -13.14 3.59
C MET A 167 -12.85 -12.04 4.48
N LEU A 168 -12.35 -10.82 4.30
CA LEU A 168 -12.79 -9.63 5.02
C LEU A 168 -13.66 -8.75 4.13
N LYS A 169 -14.71 -8.15 4.69
CA LYS A 169 -15.55 -7.18 3.98
C LYS A 169 -14.81 -5.85 3.81
N PRO A 170 -14.77 -5.27 2.58
CA PRO A 170 -14.06 -4.02 2.30
C PRO A 170 -14.43 -2.87 3.22
N GLU A 171 -15.73 -2.69 3.53
CA GLU A 171 -16.21 -1.58 4.36
C GLU A 171 -15.70 -1.69 5.80
N LYS A 172 -15.62 -2.92 6.33
CA LYS A 172 -15.06 -3.16 7.67
C LYS A 172 -13.56 -2.86 7.71
N VAL A 173 -12.85 -3.28 6.66
CA VAL A 173 -11.41 -3.00 6.51
C VAL A 173 -11.17 -1.50 6.38
N ALA A 174 -11.92 -0.80 5.54
CA ALA A 174 -11.79 0.65 5.35
C ALA A 174 -11.99 1.43 6.66
N ARG A 175 -13.05 1.12 7.42
CA ARG A 175 -13.28 1.73 8.75
C ARG A 175 -12.12 1.50 9.71
N GLN A 176 -11.55 0.31 9.69
CA GLN A 176 -10.41 -0.01 10.54
C GLN A 176 -9.14 0.73 10.09
N ILE A 177 -8.90 0.85 8.77
CA ILE A 177 -7.80 1.64 8.20
C ILE A 177 -7.87 3.10 8.69
N VAL A 178 -9.03 3.75 8.57
CA VAL A 178 -9.22 5.13 9.02
C VAL A 178 -8.91 5.27 10.52
N LYS A 179 -9.40 4.33 11.34
CA LYS A 179 -9.11 4.30 12.79
C LYS A 179 -7.61 4.22 13.07
N GLU A 180 -6.89 3.34 12.39
CA GLU A 180 -5.45 3.12 12.63
C GLU A 180 -4.59 4.29 12.11
N ILE A 181 -4.99 4.93 11.01
CA ILE A 181 -4.36 6.16 10.52
C ILE A 181 -4.54 7.29 11.55
N ASN A 182 -5.77 7.50 12.05
CA ASN A 182 -6.05 8.54 13.05
C ASN A 182 -5.29 8.32 14.36
N SER A 183 -5.08 7.06 14.76
CA SER A 183 -4.29 6.71 15.95
C SER A 183 -2.78 6.71 15.68
N LYS A 184 -2.33 7.01 14.46
CA LYS A 184 -0.92 7.04 14.04
C LYS A 184 -0.17 5.76 14.41
N ARG A 185 -0.80 4.60 14.24
CA ARG A 185 -0.21 3.32 14.60
C ARG A 185 0.87 2.94 13.58
N HIS A 186 2.07 2.59 14.04
CA HIS A 186 3.21 2.27 13.17
C HIS A 186 2.94 1.05 12.25
N ILE A 187 2.45 -0.05 12.81
CA ILE A 187 2.14 -1.27 12.06
C ILE A 187 0.80 -1.81 12.53
N LYS A 188 -0.08 -2.15 11.58
CA LYS A 188 -1.33 -2.82 11.89
C LYS A 188 -1.64 -3.96 10.91
N VAL A 189 -1.66 -5.18 11.42
CA VAL A 189 -2.31 -6.31 10.73
C VAL A 189 -3.81 -6.20 10.96
N ILE A 190 -4.58 -6.15 9.87
CA ILE A 190 -6.04 -6.06 9.93
C ILE A 190 -6.61 -7.44 10.25
N ASP A 191 -7.46 -7.50 11.29
CA ASP A 191 -8.04 -8.70 11.89
C ASP A 191 -7.04 -9.51 12.75
N TRP A 192 -7.50 -9.90 13.96
CA TRP A 192 -6.69 -10.62 14.93
C TRP A 192 -6.26 -12.02 14.45
N ARG A 193 -7.07 -12.69 13.65
CA ARG A 193 -6.77 -14.01 13.07
C ARG A 193 -5.51 -13.96 12.21
N TYR A 194 -5.40 -12.94 11.37
CA TYR A 194 -4.20 -12.70 10.56
C TYR A 194 -3.00 -12.25 11.41
N THR A 195 -3.24 -11.57 12.53
CA THR A 195 -2.15 -11.24 13.48
C THR A 195 -1.52 -12.49 14.04
N ILE A 196 -2.33 -13.46 14.49
CA ILE A 196 -1.84 -14.75 14.97
C ILE A 196 -1.16 -15.52 13.84
N LEU A 197 -1.81 -15.64 12.68
CA LEU A 197 -1.27 -16.34 11.52
C LEU A 197 0.12 -15.84 11.13
N THR A 198 0.30 -14.53 10.99
CA THR A 198 1.58 -13.94 10.61
C THR A 198 2.64 -14.05 11.71
N ALA A 199 2.23 -14.02 12.99
CA ALA A 199 3.15 -14.28 14.10
C ALA A 199 3.69 -15.71 14.08
N LEU A 200 2.87 -16.68 13.72
CA LEU A 200 3.29 -18.08 13.52
C LEU A 200 4.17 -18.22 12.28
N TRP A 201 3.76 -17.64 11.14
CA TRP A 201 4.54 -17.69 9.89
C TRP A 201 5.97 -17.20 10.07
N ARG A 202 6.17 -16.11 10.79
CA ARG A 202 7.51 -15.55 11.06
C ARG A 202 8.43 -16.53 11.77
N ARG A 203 7.88 -17.41 12.62
CA ARG A 203 8.62 -18.37 13.41
C ARG A 203 8.96 -19.65 12.67
N ILE A 204 8.28 -19.96 11.55
CA ILE A 204 8.56 -21.18 10.77
C ILE A 204 9.95 -21.05 10.13
N PRO A 205 10.91 -21.94 10.41
CA PRO A 205 12.23 -21.90 9.79
C PRO A 205 12.16 -22.12 8.27
N ARG A 206 13.11 -21.54 7.54
CA ARG A 206 13.15 -21.64 6.07
C ARG A 206 13.19 -23.10 5.55
N PRO A 207 13.91 -24.05 6.16
CA PRO A 207 13.89 -25.45 5.73
C PRO A 207 12.50 -26.09 5.77
N ILE A 208 11.63 -25.69 6.71
CA ILE A 208 10.24 -26.17 6.80
C ILE A 208 9.38 -25.40 5.80
N TRP A 209 9.48 -24.05 5.79
CA TRP A 209 8.64 -23.19 4.95
C TRP A 209 8.69 -23.56 3.46
N ARG A 210 9.89 -23.86 2.94
CA ARG A 210 10.09 -24.20 1.52
C ARG A 210 9.37 -25.47 1.05
N HIS A 211 8.90 -26.32 1.96
CA HIS A 211 8.19 -27.57 1.65
C HIS A 211 6.67 -27.47 1.89
N LEU A 212 6.18 -26.34 2.44
CA LEU A 212 4.75 -26.13 2.64
C LEU A 212 4.05 -25.92 1.30
N LYS A 213 2.96 -26.66 1.09
CA LYS A 213 2.05 -26.47 -0.04
C LYS A 213 1.01 -25.43 0.35
N LEU A 214 1.08 -24.24 -0.24
CA LEU A 214 0.19 -23.12 -0.01
C LEU A 214 -0.79 -22.94 -1.16
#